data_1aa5b1f5d597abbf2f998f33915be28a
#
_entry.id   1aa5b1f5d597abbf2f998f33915be28a
#
_cell.length_a   1.000
_cell.length_b   1.000
_cell.length_c   1.000
_cell.angle_alpha   90.00
_cell.angle_beta   90.00
_cell.angle_gamma   90.00
#
_symmetry.space_group_name_H-M   'P 1'
#
loop_
_entity.id
_entity.type
_entity.pdbx_description
1 polymer ?
#
loop_
_entity_poly.entity_id
_entity_poly.type
_entity_poly.pdbx_seq_one_letter_code
_entity_poly.pdbx_strand_id
1 'polypeptide(L)'
;MYSAIKIFLLFIILVASTSTNAQQKMTDPVVKVKNRSDKNVDLIWQAFAGDVSQYVLERSIDGRKFQEIIVFVTVMSNDEPVYEFTDRFRSAYTGPLYYRLRIEGLDGSVIYTPVTILKAVQNKYTE
;
A
#
# COMPACT_ATOMS: atom_id res chain seq x y z
N MET A 1 61.69 50.16 -2.36
CA MET A 1 60.65 49.72 -1.43
C MET A 1 59.63 48.96 -2.24
N TYR A 2 59.63 47.66 -2.14
CA TYR A 2 58.69 46.81 -2.80
C TYR A 2 57.59 46.43 -1.81
N SER A 3 56.36 46.92 -2.03
CA SER A 3 55.22 46.47 -1.23
C SER A 3 54.73 45.13 -1.80
N ALA A 4 54.94 44.11 -1.00
CA ALA A 4 54.41 42.82 -1.31
C ALA A 4 52.87 42.83 -1.20
N ILE A 5 52.20 42.79 -2.29
CA ILE A 5 50.74 42.56 -2.31
C ILE A 5 50.54 41.08 -2.00
N LYS A 6 50.13 40.79 -0.77
CA LYS A 6 49.65 39.46 -0.42
C LYS A 6 48.30 39.26 -1.02
N ILE A 7 48.25 38.54 -2.14
CA ILE A 7 47.00 38.05 -2.68
C ILE A 7 46.51 36.94 -1.76
N PHE A 8 45.51 37.25 -0.96
CA PHE A 8 44.79 36.26 -0.21
C PHE A 8 43.83 35.57 -1.18
N LEU A 9 44.21 34.39 -1.65
CA LEU A 9 43.34 33.54 -2.40
C LEU A 9 42.32 32.97 -1.43
N LEU A 10 41.13 33.57 -1.40
CA LEU A 10 40.01 33.05 -0.66
C LEU A 10 39.48 31.84 -1.42
N PHE A 11 39.88 30.64 -1.01
CA PHE A 11 39.25 29.42 -1.47
C PHE A 11 37.85 29.37 -0.88
N ILE A 12 36.87 29.81 -1.65
CA ILE A 12 35.46 29.55 -1.36
C ILE A 12 35.23 28.07 -1.68
N ILE A 13 35.26 27.23 -0.66
CA ILE A 13 34.81 25.86 -0.75
C ILE A 13 33.28 25.94 -0.86
N LEU A 14 32.80 25.89 -2.09
CA LEU A 14 31.37 25.70 -2.38
C LEU A 14 31.00 24.27 -1.96
N VAL A 15 30.59 24.12 -0.72
CA VAL A 15 29.97 22.86 -0.28
C VAL A 15 28.62 22.78 -1.00
N ALA A 16 28.61 22.11 -2.15
CA ALA A 16 27.37 21.69 -2.76
C ALA A 16 26.74 20.66 -1.82
N SER A 17 25.82 21.12 -0.99
CA SER A 17 24.92 20.26 -0.27
C SER A 17 24.02 19.58 -1.30
N THR A 18 24.44 18.42 -1.76
CA THR A 18 23.56 17.52 -2.47
C THR A 18 22.52 17.06 -1.46
N SER A 19 21.39 17.76 -1.41
CA SER A 19 20.20 17.22 -0.79
C SER A 19 19.81 15.99 -1.63
N THR A 20 20.29 14.83 -1.21
CA THR A 20 19.71 13.58 -1.66
C THR A 20 18.30 13.58 -1.11
N ASN A 21 17.34 14.05 -1.91
CA ASN A 21 15.97 13.68 -1.76
C ASN A 21 15.95 12.16 -1.92
N ALA A 22 16.13 11.45 -0.82
CA ALA A 22 15.65 10.10 -0.75
C ALA A 22 14.13 10.22 -0.95
N GLN A 23 13.69 10.16 -2.20
CA GLN A 23 12.31 9.84 -2.51
C GLN A 23 12.07 8.51 -1.82
N GLN A 24 11.47 8.59 -0.63
CA GLN A 24 10.88 7.45 0.00
C GLN A 24 9.97 6.87 -1.08
N LYS A 25 10.41 5.77 -1.68
CA LYS A 25 9.61 5.03 -2.66
C LYS A 25 8.33 4.71 -1.92
N MET A 26 7.31 5.52 -2.14
CA MET A 26 5.97 5.25 -1.65
C MET A 26 5.62 3.90 -2.27
N THR A 27 5.76 2.87 -1.48
CA THR A 27 5.24 1.56 -1.85
C THR A 27 3.75 1.76 -1.97
N ASP A 28 3.25 1.70 -3.18
CA ASP A 28 1.82 1.74 -3.42
C ASP A 28 1.15 0.74 -2.48
N PRO A 29 0.10 1.14 -1.77
CA PRO A 29 -0.58 0.25 -0.85
C PRO A 29 -1.04 -0.98 -1.63
N VAL A 30 -0.68 -2.14 -1.14
CA VAL A 30 -1.07 -3.43 -1.72
C VAL A 30 -1.71 -4.25 -0.63
N VAL A 31 -2.84 -4.86 -0.94
CA VAL A 31 -3.45 -5.85 -0.05
C VAL A 31 -2.58 -7.09 -0.07
N LYS A 32 -2.15 -7.52 1.11
CA LYS A 32 -1.39 -8.77 1.29
C LYS A 32 -2.24 -9.80 2.00
N VAL A 33 -2.04 -11.04 1.64
CA VAL A 33 -2.67 -12.18 2.31
C VAL A 33 -1.72 -12.73 3.35
N LYS A 34 -2.18 -12.77 4.61
CA LYS A 34 -1.45 -13.39 5.73
C LYS A 34 -1.72 -14.89 5.79
N ASN A 35 -2.97 -15.28 5.62
CA ASN A 35 -3.40 -16.66 5.69
C ASN A 35 -4.65 -16.89 4.85
N ARG A 36 -4.80 -18.10 4.33
CA ARG A 36 -5.99 -18.55 3.61
C ARG A 36 -6.36 -19.97 4.01
N SER A 37 -7.64 -20.15 4.33
CA SER A 37 -8.30 -21.47 4.42
C SER A 37 -9.47 -21.54 3.43
N ASP A 38 -10.20 -22.61 3.43
CA ASP A 38 -11.45 -22.74 2.65
C ASP A 38 -12.60 -21.89 3.21
N LYS A 39 -12.47 -21.37 4.43
CA LYS A 39 -13.48 -20.55 5.12
C LYS A 39 -13.09 -19.09 5.28
N ASN A 40 -11.80 -18.78 5.32
CA ASN A 40 -11.31 -17.45 5.66
C ASN A 40 -10.12 -17.05 4.81
N VAL A 41 -10.02 -15.74 4.60
CA VAL A 41 -8.78 -15.09 4.12
C VAL A 41 -8.42 -13.96 5.08
N ASP A 42 -7.24 -14.00 5.65
CA ASP A 42 -6.70 -12.94 6.48
C ASP A 42 -5.91 -11.97 5.60
N LEU A 43 -6.34 -10.72 5.59
CA LEU A 43 -5.82 -9.65 4.75
C LEU A 43 -5.18 -8.56 5.61
N ILE A 44 -4.13 -7.96 5.07
CA ILE A 44 -3.42 -6.85 5.69
C ILE A 44 -2.99 -5.84 4.62
N TRP A 45 -3.06 -4.56 4.93
CA TRP A 45 -2.48 -3.50 4.10
C TRP A 45 -1.99 -2.34 4.95
N GLN A 46 -1.05 -1.61 4.40
CA GLN A 46 -0.54 -0.39 5.03
C GLN A 46 -1.39 0.81 4.66
N ALA A 47 -1.47 1.78 5.56
CA ALA A 47 -2.11 3.05 5.27
C ALA A 47 -1.42 3.75 4.10
N PHE A 48 -2.23 4.32 3.22
CA PHE A 48 -1.75 5.17 2.13
C PHE A 48 -1.30 6.52 2.70
N ALA A 49 -0.13 6.99 2.24
CA ALA A 49 0.36 8.32 2.63
C ALA A 49 -0.40 9.40 1.84
N GLY A 50 -1.50 9.89 2.40
CA GLY A 50 -2.33 10.92 1.79
C GLY A 50 -3.60 11.16 2.59
N ASP A 51 -4.39 12.14 2.17
CA ASP A 51 -5.66 12.49 2.81
C ASP A 51 -6.75 11.50 2.38
N VAL A 52 -6.81 10.36 3.04
CA VAL A 52 -7.78 9.31 2.79
C VAL A 52 -9.01 9.50 3.66
N SER A 53 -10.20 9.43 3.07
CA SER A 53 -11.47 9.41 3.79
C SER A 53 -11.87 7.99 4.17
N GLN A 54 -11.68 7.04 3.25
CA GLN A 54 -12.01 5.64 3.51
C GLN A 54 -11.27 4.68 2.59
N TYR A 55 -11.09 3.46 3.09
CA TYR A 55 -10.67 2.29 2.31
C TYR A 55 -11.85 1.36 2.11
N VAL A 56 -12.09 0.95 0.89
CA VAL A 56 -13.09 -0.07 0.57
C VAL A 56 -12.37 -1.31 0.07
N LEU A 57 -12.47 -2.38 0.84
CA LEU A 57 -11.94 -3.68 0.41
C LEU A 57 -12.93 -4.32 -0.55
N GLU A 58 -12.46 -4.68 -1.72
CA GLU A 58 -13.24 -5.32 -2.77
C GLU A 58 -12.69 -6.71 -3.07
N ARG A 59 -13.60 -7.65 -3.31
CA ARG A 59 -13.30 -9.03 -3.68
C ARG A 59 -13.96 -9.41 -4.98
N SER A 60 -13.27 -10.22 -5.79
CA SER A 60 -13.83 -10.87 -6.98
C SER A 60 -13.47 -12.35 -7.00
N ILE A 61 -14.34 -13.16 -7.60
CA ILE A 61 -14.08 -14.58 -7.87
C ILE A 61 -13.67 -14.84 -9.33
N ASP A 62 -13.89 -13.89 -10.23
CA ASP A 62 -13.57 -13.99 -11.66
C ASP A 62 -12.50 -13.00 -12.12
N GLY A 63 -12.07 -12.10 -11.23
CA GLY A 63 -11.09 -11.05 -11.54
C GLY A 63 -11.67 -9.87 -12.33
N ARG A 64 -12.96 -9.85 -12.60
CA ARG A 64 -13.64 -8.82 -13.41
C ARG A 64 -14.68 -8.05 -12.62
N LYS A 65 -15.59 -8.75 -11.95
CA LYS A 65 -16.63 -8.16 -11.12
C LYS A 65 -16.20 -8.16 -9.68
N PHE A 66 -16.05 -6.98 -9.11
CA PHE A 66 -15.65 -6.77 -7.72
C PHE A 66 -16.86 -6.39 -6.88
N GLN A 67 -16.95 -6.97 -5.69
CA GLN A 67 -17.94 -6.64 -4.67
C GLN A 67 -17.27 -5.99 -3.48
N GLU A 68 -17.93 -4.99 -2.91
CA GLU A 68 -17.49 -4.40 -1.64
C GLU A 68 -17.68 -5.42 -0.52
N ILE A 69 -16.61 -5.64 0.25
CA ILE A 69 -16.60 -6.52 1.41
C ILE A 69 -16.74 -5.74 2.69
N ILE A 70 -15.95 -4.68 2.85
CA ILE A 70 -15.96 -3.82 4.03
C ILE A 70 -15.45 -2.43 3.69
N VAL A 71 -15.91 -1.45 4.46
CA VAL A 71 -15.48 -0.07 4.40
C VAL A 71 -14.80 0.30 5.72
N PHE A 72 -13.59 0.83 5.65
CA PHE A 72 -12.86 1.41 6.77
C PHE A 72 -12.81 2.92 6.64
N VAL A 73 -13.52 3.61 7.52
CA VAL A 73 -13.52 5.07 7.57
C VAL A 73 -12.35 5.55 8.42
N THR A 74 -11.46 6.33 7.83
CA THR A 74 -10.20 6.75 8.46
C THR A 74 -10.38 7.87 9.48
N VAL A 75 -11.47 8.62 9.42
CA VAL A 75 -11.74 9.77 10.31
C VAL A 75 -11.79 9.38 11.79
N MET A 76 -12.02 8.09 12.07
CA MET A 76 -12.17 7.56 13.43
C MET A 76 -10.89 6.93 13.99
N SER A 77 -9.84 6.75 13.19
CA SER A 77 -8.58 6.16 13.63
C SER A 77 -7.41 6.84 12.94
N ASN A 78 -7.00 7.99 13.48
CA ASN A 78 -6.00 8.86 12.85
C ASN A 78 -4.58 8.26 12.79
N ASP A 79 -4.29 7.12 13.44
CA ASP A 79 -2.92 6.66 13.67
C ASP A 79 -2.70 5.16 13.43
N GLU A 80 -3.60 4.45 12.76
CA GLU A 80 -3.33 3.05 12.45
C GLU A 80 -2.51 2.93 11.17
N PRO A 81 -1.19 2.59 11.27
CA PRO A 81 -0.34 2.43 10.10
C PRO A 81 -0.67 1.17 9.30
N VAL A 82 -1.42 0.25 9.89
CA VAL A 82 -1.73 -1.08 9.33
C VAL A 82 -3.19 -1.42 9.59
N TYR A 83 -3.86 -1.89 8.55
CA TYR A 83 -5.24 -2.39 8.62
C TYR A 83 -5.25 -3.90 8.41
N GLU A 84 -6.07 -4.59 9.19
CA GLU A 84 -6.28 -6.03 9.09
C GLU A 84 -7.76 -6.35 8.97
N PHE A 85 -8.08 -7.35 8.16
CA PHE A 85 -9.45 -7.85 8.01
C PHE A 85 -9.47 -9.33 7.67
N THR A 86 -10.40 -10.06 8.27
CA THR A 86 -10.66 -11.46 7.92
C THR A 86 -11.93 -11.56 7.10
N ASP A 87 -11.80 -11.91 5.83
CA ASP A 87 -12.91 -12.22 4.95
C ASP A 87 -13.39 -13.65 5.21
N ARG A 88 -14.62 -13.77 5.69
CA ARG A 88 -15.22 -15.07 6.04
C ARG A 88 -16.28 -15.46 5.03
N PHE A 89 -16.25 -16.73 4.63
CA PHE A 89 -17.20 -17.29 3.67
C PHE A 89 -18.31 -18.06 4.39
N ARG A 90 -19.52 -17.96 3.90
CA ARG A 90 -20.64 -18.75 4.39
C ARG A 90 -20.46 -20.23 4.11
N SER A 91 -19.93 -20.56 2.93
CA SER A 91 -19.62 -21.92 2.49
C SER A 91 -18.14 -22.03 2.18
N ALA A 92 -17.58 -23.22 2.28
CA ALA A 92 -16.21 -23.47 1.89
C ALA A 92 -15.98 -23.07 0.43
N TYR A 93 -14.89 -22.33 0.20
CA TYR A 93 -14.48 -21.89 -1.13
C TYR A 93 -12.99 -22.08 -1.33
N THR A 94 -12.64 -22.85 -2.36
CA THR A 94 -11.24 -23.19 -2.67
C THR A 94 -10.78 -22.63 -4.01
N GLY A 95 -11.66 -21.96 -4.74
CA GLY A 95 -11.34 -21.35 -6.03
C GLY A 95 -10.42 -20.15 -5.94
N PRO A 96 -10.04 -19.54 -7.06
CA PRO A 96 -9.23 -18.32 -7.09
C PRO A 96 -10.01 -17.15 -6.48
N LEU A 97 -9.27 -16.23 -5.86
CA LEU A 97 -9.78 -15.00 -5.27
C LEU A 97 -8.94 -13.81 -5.71
N TYR A 98 -9.59 -12.67 -5.86
CA TYR A 98 -8.99 -11.42 -6.28
C TYR A 98 -9.39 -10.34 -5.29
N TYR A 99 -8.41 -9.63 -4.73
CA TYR A 99 -8.65 -8.54 -3.79
C TYR A 99 -7.99 -7.26 -4.28
N ARG A 100 -8.65 -6.15 -4.04
CA ARG A 100 -8.09 -4.82 -4.21
C ARG A 100 -8.69 -3.86 -3.20
N LEU A 101 -8.05 -2.73 -3.01
CA LEU A 101 -8.62 -1.58 -2.29
C LEU A 101 -9.07 -0.53 -3.28
N ARG A 102 -10.23 0.05 -3.02
CA ARG A 102 -10.62 1.35 -3.52
C ARG A 102 -10.32 2.36 -2.42
N ILE A 103 -9.43 3.29 -2.69
CA ILE A 103 -9.00 4.33 -1.76
C ILE A 103 -9.70 5.61 -2.17
N GLU A 104 -10.52 6.15 -1.28
CA GLU A 104 -11.25 7.39 -1.52
C GLU A 104 -10.61 8.52 -0.71
N GLY A 105 -10.22 9.58 -1.41
CA GLY A 105 -9.62 10.76 -0.81
C GLY A 105 -10.65 11.73 -0.23
N LEU A 106 -10.21 12.60 0.68
CA LEU A 106 -11.04 13.69 1.21
C LEU A 106 -11.49 14.68 0.14
N ASP A 107 -10.75 14.79 -0.95
CA ASP A 107 -11.05 15.61 -2.13
C ASP A 107 -12.01 14.94 -3.13
N GLY A 108 -12.49 13.72 -2.83
CA GLY A 108 -13.33 12.92 -3.70
C GLY A 108 -12.56 12.12 -4.76
N SER A 109 -11.24 12.15 -4.75
CA SER A 109 -10.42 11.30 -5.63
C SER A 109 -10.59 9.82 -5.30
N VAL A 110 -10.46 8.97 -6.32
CA VAL A 110 -10.55 7.51 -6.19
C VAL A 110 -9.33 6.87 -6.83
N ILE A 111 -8.65 6.03 -6.06
CA ILE A 111 -7.48 5.26 -6.50
C ILE A 111 -7.75 3.78 -6.23
N TYR A 112 -7.44 2.92 -7.19
CA TYR A 112 -7.46 1.47 -7.01
C TYR A 112 -6.04 0.94 -6.83
N THR A 113 -5.86 0.05 -5.86
CA THR A 113 -4.60 -0.69 -5.73
C THR A 113 -4.46 -1.73 -6.82
N PRO A 114 -3.25 -2.23 -7.09
CA PRO A 114 -3.09 -3.45 -7.87
C PRO A 114 -3.90 -4.59 -7.28
N VAL A 115 -4.38 -5.48 -8.13
CA VAL A 115 -5.15 -6.65 -7.71
C VAL A 115 -4.22 -7.71 -7.14
N THR A 116 -4.53 -8.17 -5.92
CA THR A 116 -3.87 -9.30 -5.30
C THR A 116 -4.59 -10.58 -5.70
N ILE A 117 -3.90 -11.48 -6.37
CA ILE A 117 -4.46 -12.73 -6.90
C ILE A 117 -4.06 -13.88 -5.99
N LEU A 118 -5.06 -14.60 -5.47
CA LEU A 118 -4.88 -15.87 -4.78
C LEU A 118 -5.28 -16.99 -5.72
N LYS A 119 -4.35 -17.89 -5.97
CA LYS A 119 -4.64 -19.11 -6.72
C LYS A 119 -5.58 -20.01 -5.93
N ALA A 120 -6.30 -20.88 -6.64
CA ALA A 120 -7.12 -21.92 -6.02
C ALA A 120 -6.27 -22.76 -5.04
N VAL A 121 -6.89 -23.14 -3.93
CA VAL A 121 -6.27 -24.06 -2.97
C VAL A 121 -6.18 -25.44 -3.61
N GLN A 122 -4.95 -25.94 -3.79
CA GLN A 122 -4.76 -27.30 -4.25
C GLN A 122 -4.99 -28.26 -3.09
N ASN A 123 -5.96 -29.14 -3.21
CA ASN A 123 -6.09 -30.27 -2.30
C ASN A 123 -4.90 -31.21 -2.54
N LYS A 124 -4.09 -31.40 -1.52
CA LYS A 124 -2.94 -32.34 -1.55
C LYS A 124 -3.38 -33.83 -1.54
N TYR A 125 -4.61 -34.12 -1.85
CA TYR A 125 -5.15 -35.49 -1.90
C TYR A 125 -5.45 -35.89 -3.34
N THR A 126 -4.41 -36.00 -4.15
CA THR A 126 -4.42 -36.89 -5.31
C THR A 126 -3.30 -37.90 -5.05
N GLU A 127 -3.72 -39.06 -4.62
CA GLU A 127 -2.86 -40.23 -4.65
C GLU A 127 -2.44 -40.54 -6.09
#